data_4d9242df4035f198b9d570d34f339d22
#
_entry.id   4d9242df4035f198b9d570d34f339d22
#
_cell.length_a   1.000
_cell.length_b   1.000
_cell.length_c   1.000
_cell.angle_alpha   90.00
_cell.angle_beta   90.00
_cell.angle_gamma   90.00
#
_symmetry.space_group_name_H-M   'P 1'
#
loop_
_entity.id
_entity.type
_entity.pdbx_description
1 polymer ?
#
loop_
_entity_poly.entity_id
_entity_poly.type
_entity_poly.pdbx_seq_one_letter_code
_entity_poly.pdbx_strand_id
1 'polypeptide(L)'
;MNTYHNEKTRMLKAGSTTLSVWSGINFVLAALILTSVVVFHANSPLLVMVFERSEIASLDARVIASLNALTILYNSCSVVLSLLVWQLIRRNLLAGERWAFWMLAFVIGFVEVMAFIASAPIGNVRWQVNVVQGILYVVGIGLSGWSLFKGERK
;
A
#
# COMPACT_ATOMS: atom_id res chain seq x y z
N MET A 1 15.26 35.03 0.32
CA MET A 1 14.56 34.29 -0.77
C MET A 1 15.00 32.83 -0.90
N ASN A 2 16.23 32.46 -0.56
CA ASN A 2 16.73 31.07 -0.67
C ASN A 2 16.17 30.07 0.37
N THR A 3 15.89 30.49 1.57
CA THR A 3 15.44 29.60 2.68
C THR A 3 14.08 28.97 2.41
N TYR A 4 13.13 29.73 1.87
CA TYR A 4 11.77 29.24 1.57
C TYR A 4 11.74 28.20 0.45
N HIS A 5 12.53 28.41 -0.59
CA HIS A 5 12.63 27.44 -1.71
C HIS A 5 13.26 26.13 -1.26
N ASN A 6 14.24 26.20 -0.38
CA ASN A 6 14.93 25.03 0.20
C ASN A 6 13.98 24.20 1.09
N GLU A 7 13.14 24.87 1.90
CA GLU A 7 12.15 24.21 2.76
C GLU A 7 11.09 23.46 1.92
N LYS A 8 10.57 24.11 0.87
CA LYS A 8 9.59 23.52 -0.05
C LYS A 8 10.13 22.22 -0.70
N THR A 9 11.35 22.28 -1.22
CA THR A 9 12.00 21.10 -1.83
C THR A 9 12.25 20.00 -0.82
N ARG A 10 12.62 20.34 0.41
CA ARG A 10 12.85 19.40 1.51
C ARG A 10 11.56 18.67 1.90
N MET A 11 10.44 19.38 2.02
CA MET A 11 9.14 18.81 2.34
C MET A 11 8.64 17.87 1.25
N LEU A 12 8.78 18.23 -0.03
CA LEU A 12 8.42 17.36 -1.14
C LEU A 12 9.24 16.07 -1.15
N LYS A 13 10.56 16.17 -0.92
CA LYS A 13 11.43 15.00 -0.79
C LYS A 13 11.01 14.11 0.38
N ALA A 14 10.73 14.69 1.54
CA ALA A 14 10.30 13.92 2.71
C ALA A 14 8.98 13.19 2.44
N GLY A 15 7.97 13.87 1.90
CA GLY A 15 6.69 13.26 1.54
C GLY A 15 6.85 12.16 0.49
N SER A 16 7.62 12.41 -0.56
CA SER A 16 7.92 11.41 -1.59
C SER A 16 8.68 10.19 -1.03
N THR A 17 9.61 10.39 -0.10
CA THR A 17 10.31 9.29 0.58
C THR A 17 9.34 8.46 1.41
N THR A 18 8.45 9.10 2.18
CA THR A 18 7.44 8.41 2.99
C THR A 18 6.51 7.57 2.13
N LEU A 19 6.03 8.11 1.00
CA LEU A 19 5.21 7.36 0.06
C LEU A 19 5.99 6.22 -0.62
N SER A 20 7.29 6.41 -0.88
CA SER A 20 8.15 5.35 -1.41
C SER A 20 8.35 4.21 -0.40
N VAL A 21 8.46 4.53 0.88
CA VAL A 21 8.51 3.52 1.97
C VAL A 21 7.20 2.75 2.01
N TRP A 22 6.04 3.43 1.95
CA TRP A 22 4.75 2.77 1.85
C TRP A 22 4.69 1.78 0.68
N SER A 23 5.08 2.22 -0.51
CA SER A 23 5.11 1.40 -1.73
C SER A 23 6.06 0.20 -1.58
N GLY A 24 7.26 0.42 -1.01
CA GLY A 24 8.24 -0.63 -0.76
C GLY A 24 7.75 -1.71 0.20
N ILE A 25 7.10 -1.32 1.28
CA ILE A 25 6.50 -2.26 2.25
C ILE A 25 5.44 -3.13 1.55
N ASN A 26 4.51 -2.51 0.80
CA ASN A 26 3.47 -3.24 0.07
C ASN A 26 4.07 -4.21 -0.95
N PHE A 27 5.08 -3.76 -1.71
CA PHE A 27 5.77 -4.61 -2.67
C PHE A 27 6.39 -5.84 -2.00
N VAL A 28 7.17 -5.64 -0.93
CA VAL A 28 7.86 -6.73 -0.22
C VAL A 28 6.87 -7.71 0.38
N LEU A 29 5.82 -7.22 1.07
CA LEU A 29 4.81 -8.08 1.67
C LEU A 29 4.07 -8.89 0.60
N ALA A 30 3.65 -8.27 -0.49
CA ALA A 30 2.95 -8.95 -1.57
C ALA A 30 3.84 -9.99 -2.26
N ALA A 31 5.11 -9.67 -2.51
CA ALA A 31 6.08 -10.60 -3.11
C ALA A 31 6.38 -11.81 -2.21
N LEU A 32 6.52 -11.59 -0.89
CA LEU A 32 6.71 -12.67 0.08
C LEU A 32 5.49 -13.60 0.13
N ILE A 33 4.27 -13.05 0.13
CA ILE A 33 3.04 -13.84 0.14
C ILE A 33 2.93 -14.64 -1.17
N LEU A 34 3.16 -14.02 -2.32
CA LEU A 34 3.16 -14.73 -3.60
C LEU A 34 4.17 -15.87 -3.61
N THR A 35 5.39 -15.62 -3.19
CA THR A 35 6.43 -16.64 -3.13
C THR A 35 6.02 -17.78 -2.22
N SER A 36 5.44 -17.50 -1.05
CA SER A 36 5.00 -18.53 -0.12
C SER A 36 3.90 -19.42 -0.71
N VAL A 37 2.92 -18.85 -1.39
CA VAL A 37 1.79 -19.61 -1.93
C VAL A 37 2.15 -20.32 -3.23
N VAL A 38 2.88 -19.66 -4.13
CA VAL A 38 3.16 -20.19 -5.47
C VAL A 38 4.34 -21.16 -5.48
N VAL A 39 5.45 -20.80 -4.80
CA VAL A 39 6.68 -21.60 -4.84
C VAL A 39 6.70 -22.67 -3.76
N PHE A 40 6.29 -22.33 -2.55
CA PHE A 40 6.31 -23.25 -1.41
C PHE A 40 4.98 -23.97 -1.19
N HIS A 41 3.97 -23.73 -2.03
CA HIS A 41 2.63 -24.31 -1.90
C HIS A 41 2.03 -24.18 -0.50
N ALA A 42 2.40 -23.12 0.21
CA ALA A 42 1.88 -22.83 1.54
C ALA A 42 0.40 -22.46 1.47
N ASN A 43 -0.34 -22.74 2.53
CA ASN A 43 -1.69 -22.24 2.66
C ASN A 43 -1.68 -20.69 2.63
N SER A 44 -2.67 -20.12 1.96
CA SER A 44 -2.77 -18.66 1.89
C SER A 44 -2.86 -18.05 3.28
N PRO A 45 -2.27 -16.87 3.52
CA PRO A 45 -2.43 -16.15 4.78
C PRO A 45 -3.89 -15.92 5.18
N LEU A 46 -4.81 -15.82 4.21
CA LEU A 46 -6.24 -15.71 4.47
C LEU A 46 -6.80 -16.95 5.16
N LEU A 47 -6.40 -18.16 4.72
CA LEU A 47 -6.81 -19.40 5.36
C LEU A 47 -6.35 -19.45 6.83
N VAL A 48 -5.07 -19.16 7.05
CA VAL A 48 -4.48 -19.22 8.41
C VAL A 48 -5.02 -18.14 9.35
N MET A 49 -5.58 -17.05 8.80
CA MET A 49 -6.17 -15.97 9.60
C MET A 49 -7.63 -16.22 9.96
N VAL A 50 -8.37 -16.90 9.10
CA VAL A 50 -9.82 -17.10 9.24
C VAL A 50 -10.14 -18.41 9.90
N PHE A 51 -9.32 -19.43 9.70
CA PHE A 51 -9.57 -20.80 10.15
C PHE A 51 -8.46 -21.31 11.07
N GLU A 52 -8.83 -22.09 12.07
CA GLU A 52 -7.88 -22.85 12.87
C GLU A 52 -7.26 -24.00 12.03
N ARG A 53 -6.08 -24.47 12.42
CA ARG A 53 -5.38 -25.54 11.68
C ARG A 53 -6.21 -26.82 11.51
N SER A 54 -7.00 -27.16 12.55
CA SER A 54 -7.92 -28.30 12.56
C SER A 54 -9.04 -28.12 11.55
N GLU A 55 -9.56 -26.91 11.43
CA GLU A 55 -10.63 -26.55 10.48
C GLU A 55 -10.14 -26.58 9.05
N ILE A 56 -8.92 -26.06 8.78
CA ILE A 56 -8.32 -26.06 7.44
C ILE A 56 -8.24 -27.50 6.89
N ALA A 57 -7.91 -28.50 7.73
CA ALA A 57 -7.83 -29.88 7.32
C ALA A 57 -9.20 -30.49 6.92
N SER A 58 -10.30 -29.91 7.39
CA SER A 58 -11.67 -30.34 7.08
C SER A 58 -12.33 -29.56 5.94
N LEU A 59 -11.69 -28.48 5.43
CA LEU A 59 -12.24 -27.68 4.34
C LEU A 59 -12.25 -28.44 3.02
N ASP A 60 -13.28 -28.19 2.21
CA ASP A 60 -13.33 -28.66 0.83
C ASP A 60 -12.12 -28.11 0.05
N ALA A 61 -11.47 -29.00 -0.72
CA ALA A 61 -10.32 -28.66 -1.55
C ALA A 61 -10.59 -27.51 -2.52
N ARG A 62 -11.84 -27.35 -2.99
CA ARG A 62 -12.25 -26.23 -3.84
C ARG A 62 -12.24 -24.90 -3.11
N VAL A 63 -12.61 -24.87 -1.84
CA VAL A 63 -12.56 -23.68 -1.00
C VAL A 63 -11.11 -23.24 -0.80
N ILE A 64 -10.23 -24.16 -0.45
CA ILE A 64 -8.79 -23.91 -0.30
C ILE A 64 -8.20 -23.36 -1.62
N ALA A 65 -8.49 -24.03 -2.74
CA ALA A 65 -8.01 -23.60 -4.06
C ALA A 65 -8.52 -22.20 -4.44
N SER A 66 -9.79 -21.88 -4.14
CA SER A 66 -10.37 -20.58 -4.43
C SER A 66 -9.72 -19.46 -3.59
N LEU A 67 -9.49 -19.69 -2.30
CA LEU A 67 -8.84 -18.71 -1.42
C LEU A 67 -7.35 -18.51 -1.79
N ASN A 68 -6.66 -19.58 -2.20
CA ASN A 68 -5.31 -19.46 -2.73
C ASN A 68 -5.29 -18.67 -4.05
N ALA A 69 -6.21 -18.93 -4.98
CA ALA A 69 -6.32 -18.18 -6.22
C ALA A 69 -6.60 -16.70 -6.01
N LEU A 70 -7.52 -16.35 -5.10
CA LEU A 70 -7.79 -14.95 -4.71
C LEU A 70 -6.56 -14.29 -4.09
N THR A 71 -5.82 -15.01 -3.24
CA THR A 71 -4.58 -14.51 -2.63
C THR A 71 -3.53 -14.23 -3.70
N ILE A 72 -3.36 -15.13 -4.66
CA ILE A 72 -2.42 -14.93 -5.78
C ILE A 72 -2.83 -13.71 -6.62
N LEU A 73 -4.10 -13.63 -7.00
CA LEU A 73 -4.61 -12.50 -7.80
C LEU A 73 -4.39 -11.16 -7.08
N TYR A 74 -4.82 -11.08 -5.82
CA TYR A 74 -4.68 -9.85 -5.02
C TYR A 74 -3.23 -9.41 -4.88
N ASN A 75 -2.33 -10.33 -4.52
CA ASN A 75 -0.92 -9.97 -4.31
C ASN A 75 -0.19 -9.69 -5.63
N SER A 76 -0.57 -10.32 -6.74
CA SER A 76 -0.05 -9.97 -8.07
C SER A 76 -0.42 -8.54 -8.45
N CYS A 77 -1.68 -8.14 -8.25
CA CYS A 77 -2.12 -6.76 -8.46
C CYS A 77 -1.36 -5.79 -7.53
N SER A 78 -1.15 -6.17 -6.27
CA SER A 78 -0.43 -5.34 -5.29
C SER A 78 1.04 -5.12 -5.68
N VAL A 79 1.73 -6.12 -6.21
CA VAL A 79 3.10 -5.99 -6.73
C VAL A 79 3.14 -4.98 -7.87
N VAL A 80 2.27 -5.14 -8.87
CA VAL A 80 2.22 -4.23 -10.03
C VAL A 80 1.88 -2.81 -9.60
N LEU A 81 0.86 -2.65 -8.75
CA LEU A 81 0.44 -1.34 -8.23
C LEU A 81 1.57 -0.65 -7.47
N SER A 82 2.28 -1.37 -6.62
CA SER A 82 3.41 -0.81 -5.87
C SER A 82 4.52 -0.30 -6.78
N LEU A 83 4.83 -1.03 -7.85
CA LEU A 83 5.82 -0.59 -8.84
C LEU A 83 5.36 0.67 -9.60
N LEU A 84 4.08 0.72 -10.00
CA LEU A 84 3.51 1.90 -10.67
C LEU A 84 3.50 3.13 -9.75
N VAL A 85 3.10 2.97 -8.49
CA VAL A 85 3.14 4.02 -7.47
C VAL A 85 4.58 4.51 -7.27
N TRP A 86 5.55 3.61 -7.13
CA TRP A 86 6.96 3.96 -7.01
C TRP A 86 7.45 4.76 -8.21
N GLN A 87 7.10 4.34 -9.43
CA GLN A 87 7.48 5.04 -10.65
C GLN A 87 6.85 6.44 -10.73
N LEU A 88 5.57 6.56 -10.37
CA LEU A 88 4.85 7.83 -10.34
C LEU A 88 5.46 8.81 -9.35
N ILE A 89 5.85 8.33 -8.15
CA ILE A 89 6.56 9.14 -7.15
C ILE A 89 7.90 9.64 -7.71
N ARG A 90 8.70 8.73 -8.28
CA ARG A 90 10.05 9.04 -8.74
C ARG A 90 10.08 9.99 -9.93
N ARG A 91 9.18 9.80 -10.89
CA ARG A 91 9.20 10.57 -12.15
C ARG A 91 8.39 11.85 -12.09
N ASN A 92 7.21 11.80 -11.47
CA ASN A 92 6.24 12.88 -11.60
C ASN A 92 6.07 13.68 -10.30
N LEU A 93 5.89 13.01 -9.15
CA LEU A 93 5.71 13.72 -7.88
C LEU A 93 6.97 14.52 -7.50
N LEU A 94 8.16 13.92 -7.61
CA LEU A 94 9.43 14.60 -7.35
C LEU A 94 9.71 15.74 -8.33
N ALA A 95 9.18 15.67 -9.55
CA ALA A 95 9.19 16.78 -10.51
C ALA A 95 8.21 17.91 -10.14
N GLY A 96 7.38 17.71 -9.13
CA GLY A 96 6.41 18.71 -8.67
C GLY A 96 5.10 18.72 -9.44
N GLU A 97 4.80 17.66 -10.18
CA GLU A 97 3.58 17.55 -10.98
C GLU A 97 2.35 17.33 -10.09
N ARG A 98 1.41 18.27 -10.11
CA ARG A 98 0.21 18.24 -9.25
C ARG A 98 -0.75 17.10 -9.59
N TRP A 99 -0.85 16.74 -10.86
CA TRP A 99 -1.70 15.62 -11.25
C TRP A 99 -1.23 14.29 -10.62
N ALA A 100 0.10 14.10 -10.52
CA ALA A 100 0.67 12.92 -9.86
C ALA A 100 0.33 12.89 -8.37
N PHE A 101 0.33 14.05 -7.70
CA PHE A 101 -0.13 14.16 -6.33
C PHE A 101 -1.58 13.67 -6.16
N TRP A 102 -2.50 14.16 -7.00
CA TRP A 102 -3.91 13.77 -6.90
C TRP A 102 -4.13 12.30 -7.24
N MET A 103 -3.41 11.78 -8.25
CA MET A 103 -3.46 10.34 -8.56
C MET A 103 -2.99 9.48 -7.39
N LEU A 104 -1.86 9.84 -6.75
CA LEU A 104 -1.35 9.12 -5.59
C LEU A 104 -2.30 9.23 -4.40
N ALA A 105 -2.84 10.42 -4.14
CA ALA A 105 -3.81 10.63 -3.07
C ALA A 105 -5.05 9.75 -3.26
N PHE A 106 -5.58 9.68 -4.47
CA PHE A 106 -6.75 8.86 -4.79
C PHE A 106 -6.42 7.35 -4.74
N VAL A 107 -5.38 6.91 -5.47
CA VAL A 107 -5.08 5.48 -5.61
C VAL A 107 -4.69 4.86 -4.27
N ILE A 108 -3.75 5.48 -3.55
CA ILE A 108 -3.32 4.95 -2.25
C ILE A 108 -4.45 5.08 -1.23
N GLY A 109 -5.13 6.21 -1.18
CA GLY A 109 -6.26 6.44 -0.28
C GLY A 109 -7.39 5.43 -0.48
N PHE A 110 -7.73 5.11 -1.73
CA PHE A 110 -8.71 4.08 -2.06
C PHE A 110 -8.27 2.70 -1.55
N VAL A 111 -7.00 2.32 -1.80
CA VAL A 111 -6.46 1.04 -1.33
C VAL A 111 -6.50 0.94 0.20
N GLU A 112 -6.12 2.00 0.92
CA GLU A 112 -6.15 2.03 2.39
C GLU A 112 -7.57 1.88 2.93
N VAL A 113 -8.53 2.63 2.39
CA VAL A 113 -9.94 2.52 2.80
C VAL A 113 -10.47 1.11 2.56
N MET A 114 -10.20 0.53 1.38
CA MET A 114 -10.65 -0.82 1.05
C MET A 114 -9.96 -1.88 1.93
N ALA A 115 -8.70 -1.68 2.32
CA ALA A 115 -8.00 -2.57 3.23
C ALA A 115 -8.66 -2.59 4.64
N PHE A 116 -9.07 -1.43 5.16
CA PHE A 116 -9.83 -1.36 6.41
C PHE A 116 -11.20 -2.02 6.30
N ILE A 117 -11.95 -1.74 5.22
CA ILE A 117 -13.27 -2.36 5.00
C ILE A 117 -13.14 -3.88 4.88
N ALA A 118 -12.16 -4.38 4.14
CA ALA A 118 -11.97 -5.81 3.93
C ALA A 118 -11.50 -6.54 5.20
N SER A 119 -10.78 -5.87 6.10
CA SER A 119 -10.29 -6.48 7.33
C SER A 119 -11.36 -6.55 8.45
N ALA A 120 -12.39 -5.71 8.40
CA ALA A 120 -13.43 -5.64 9.42
C ALA A 120 -14.17 -6.98 9.65
N PRO A 121 -14.64 -7.70 8.60
CA PRO A 121 -15.35 -8.97 8.78
C PRO A 121 -14.51 -10.09 9.38
N ILE A 122 -13.18 -10.03 9.27
CA ILE A 122 -12.25 -11.04 9.80
C ILE A 122 -11.63 -10.62 11.13
N GLY A 123 -12.31 -9.74 11.88
CA GLY A 123 -11.89 -9.32 13.22
C GLY A 123 -10.68 -8.38 13.25
N ASN A 124 -10.39 -7.69 12.15
CA ASN A 124 -9.27 -6.73 12.05
C ASN A 124 -7.89 -7.34 12.42
N VAL A 125 -7.65 -8.59 12.09
CA VAL A 125 -6.42 -9.33 12.45
C VAL A 125 -5.14 -8.61 12.03
N ARG A 126 -5.22 -7.71 11.03
CA ARG A 126 -4.09 -6.91 10.54
C ARG A 126 -4.24 -5.40 10.79
N TRP A 127 -5.08 -4.99 11.71
CA TRP A 127 -5.33 -3.57 11.97
C TRP A 127 -4.05 -2.76 12.20
N GLN A 128 -3.05 -3.34 12.86
CA GLN A 128 -1.76 -2.69 13.13
C GLN A 128 -1.02 -2.34 11.84
N VAL A 129 -0.98 -3.27 10.87
CA VAL A 129 -0.35 -3.04 9.56
C VAL A 129 -1.10 -1.96 8.80
N ASN A 130 -2.44 -2.03 8.76
CA ASN A 130 -3.28 -1.04 8.10
C ASN A 130 -3.09 0.36 8.72
N VAL A 131 -3.01 0.46 10.06
CA VAL A 131 -2.77 1.74 10.75
C VAL A 131 -1.40 2.31 10.40
N VAL A 132 -0.34 1.50 10.40
CA VAL A 132 1.01 1.97 10.02
C VAL A 132 1.03 2.46 8.57
N GLN A 133 0.42 1.72 7.66
CA GLN A 133 0.32 2.11 6.25
C GLN A 133 -0.51 3.38 6.06
N GLY A 134 -1.65 3.48 6.74
CA GLY A 134 -2.48 4.68 6.75
C GLY A 134 -1.74 5.93 7.27
N ILE A 135 -0.93 5.79 8.33
CA ILE A 135 -0.08 6.88 8.84
C ILE A 135 0.96 7.29 7.78
N LEU A 136 1.66 6.35 7.17
CA LEU A 136 2.61 6.64 6.10
C LEU A 136 1.95 7.36 4.94
N TYR A 137 0.75 6.94 4.55
CA TYR A 137 -0.05 7.60 3.53
C TYR A 137 -0.38 9.05 3.91
N VAL A 138 -0.99 9.27 5.07
CA VAL A 138 -1.42 10.61 5.51
C VAL A 138 -0.23 11.55 5.64
N VAL A 139 0.87 11.11 6.24
CA VAL A 139 2.09 11.90 6.38
C VAL A 139 2.71 12.19 5.00
N GLY A 140 2.82 11.18 4.14
CA GLY A 140 3.41 11.34 2.82
C GLY A 140 2.62 12.31 1.93
N ILE A 141 1.30 12.17 1.87
CA ILE A 141 0.41 13.06 1.12
C ILE A 141 0.39 14.46 1.76
N GLY A 142 0.30 14.55 3.09
CA GLY A 142 0.31 15.84 3.79
C GLY A 142 1.56 16.67 3.52
N LEU A 143 2.75 16.09 3.62
CA LEU A 143 4.02 16.76 3.34
C LEU A 143 4.16 17.15 1.86
N SER A 144 3.77 16.25 0.95
CA SER A 144 3.81 16.52 -0.50
C SER A 144 2.82 17.63 -0.88
N GLY A 145 1.59 17.56 -0.38
CA GLY A 145 0.55 18.56 -0.64
C GLY A 145 0.93 19.94 -0.08
N TRP A 146 1.43 20.00 1.15
CA TRP A 146 1.95 21.23 1.72
C TRP A 146 3.01 21.87 0.81
N SER A 147 3.95 21.10 0.33
CA SER A 147 5.00 21.58 -0.57
C SER A 147 4.45 22.09 -1.90
N LEU A 148 3.49 21.40 -2.50
CA LEU A 148 2.97 21.73 -3.83
C LEU A 148 2.03 22.93 -3.82
N PHE A 149 1.25 23.14 -2.75
CA PHE A 149 0.15 24.12 -2.71
C PHE A 149 0.39 25.33 -1.83
N LYS A 150 1.38 25.33 -0.93
CA LYS A 150 1.68 26.48 -0.02
C LYS A 150 2.13 27.76 -0.76
N GLY A 151 2.45 27.72 -2.03
CA GLY A 151 2.96 28.87 -2.80
C GLY A 151 1.90 29.73 -3.49
N GLU A 152 0.61 29.41 -3.43
CA GLU A 152 -0.45 30.04 -4.22
C GLU A 152 -1.33 31.06 -3.46
N ARG A 153 -1.10 31.24 -2.16
CA ARG A 153 -1.82 32.29 -1.43
C ARG A 153 -1.05 33.62 -1.56
N LYS A 154 -1.13 34.23 -2.72
CA LYS A 154 -0.89 35.65 -2.92
C LYS A 154 -1.98 36.22 -3.77
#